data_59043845dcf49bcb27867a60a47b364f
#
_entry.id   59043845dcf49bcb27867a60a47b364f
#
_cell.length_a   1.000
_cell.length_b   1.000
_cell.length_c   1.000
_cell.angle_alpha   90.00
_cell.angle_beta   90.00
_cell.angle_gamma   90.00
#
_symmetry.space_group_name_H-M   'P 1'
#
loop_
_entity.id
_entity.type
_entity.pdbx_description
1 polymer ?
#
loop_
_entity_poly.entity_id
_entity_poly.type
_entity_poly.pdbx_seq_one_letter_code
_entity_poly.pdbx_strand_id
1 'polypeptide(L)'
;MTTDFHITVKPILFLSKCMGLIDISYTVEPSGLLVRNKNSNVHRLLEIAHIIVLLICTYIYINQYGIELHILQIVNIIQLWSTIISAKLSTIWIIKFINGIIEFDRKITPLTTNLLIPQRSWTKTHWNTIFTSLFAYFIGFKFLQMYFHSFKLRSIVILTQRVIFTAPFVMDYVVTITSCFFLQNMYGRYQTLNDLWKCLPADLVPISDQWTHIKIVVFMENMRLLHAELCDLLKMFTLGYGPMLLSFFIFSFINMILSIYLFFNHGILSSSYSTNNYSQLLPLMVNAQIITFLMSIIVFVSFINEKRLKMISYLRLYRISNLHFDIKRQIKMFMNQISVCDSDRISAFGFFEINLNLIISILVLLISGIITLIQMKDHPMILKLNNDTISFILLRKFS
;
A
#
# COMPACT_ATOMS: atom_id res chain seq x y z
N MET A 1 -12.53 17.61 -15.67
CA MET A 1 -12.01 17.24 -14.32
C MET A 1 -11.55 15.78 -14.19
N THR A 2 -11.93 14.87 -15.08
CA THR A 2 -11.34 13.52 -15.20
C THR A 2 -9.82 13.53 -15.49
N THR A 3 -9.28 14.68 -15.84
CA THR A 3 -7.87 14.87 -16.23
C THR A 3 -6.89 14.83 -15.06
N ASP A 4 -7.28 15.22 -13.83
CA ASP A 4 -6.31 15.35 -12.73
C ASP A 4 -5.91 14.02 -12.13
N PHE A 5 -6.87 13.11 -11.89
CA PHE A 5 -6.55 11.75 -11.42
C PHE A 5 -5.71 10.99 -12.46
N HIS A 6 -6.10 11.08 -13.74
CA HIS A 6 -5.38 10.44 -14.84
C HIS A 6 -3.92 10.89 -14.93
N ILE A 7 -3.66 12.19 -14.73
CA ILE A 7 -2.30 12.73 -14.77
C ILE A 7 -1.49 12.28 -13.56
N THR A 8 -2.10 12.27 -12.38
CA THR A 8 -1.44 11.89 -11.12
C THR A 8 -1.18 10.40 -11.01
N VAL A 9 -1.99 9.55 -11.63
CA VAL A 9 -1.81 8.09 -11.60
C VAL A 9 -0.71 7.59 -12.53
N LYS A 10 -0.37 8.34 -13.60
CA LYS A 10 0.64 7.92 -14.60
C LYS A 10 2.00 7.54 -14.01
N PRO A 11 2.66 8.36 -13.16
CA PRO A 11 3.96 8.02 -12.61
C PRO A 11 3.90 6.77 -11.71
N ILE A 12 2.80 6.58 -10.99
CA ILE A 12 2.58 5.40 -10.13
C ILE A 12 2.36 4.14 -10.95
N LEU A 13 1.58 4.23 -12.03
CA LEU A 13 1.43 3.13 -12.99
C LEU A 13 2.74 2.78 -13.67
N PHE A 14 3.54 3.79 -14.05
CA PHE A 14 4.85 3.56 -14.63
C PHE A 14 5.76 2.81 -13.67
N LEU A 15 5.85 3.25 -12.41
CA LEU A 15 6.65 2.59 -11.38
C LEU A 15 6.17 1.14 -11.12
N SER A 16 4.85 0.94 -11.03
CA SER A 16 4.25 -0.38 -10.84
C SER A 16 4.52 -1.32 -12.02
N LYS A 17 4.53 -0.80 -13.25
CA LYS A 17 4.90 -1.56 -14.45
C LYS A 17 6.38 -1.94 -14.46
N CYS A 18 7.27 -1.00 -14.12
CA CYS A 18 8.71 -1.28 -14.03
C CYS A 18 9.03 -2.39 -13.03
N MET A 19 8.26 -2.49 -11.95
CA MET A 19 8.42 -3.53 -10.93
C MET A 19 7.60 -4.81 -11.20
N GLY A 20 6.85 -4.85 -12.31
CA GLY A 20 6.05 -6.03 -12.69
C GLY A 20 4.77 -6.23 -11.87
N LEU A 21 4.33 -5.22 -11.11
CA LEU A 21 3.08 -5.27 -10.34
C LEU A 21 1.84 -5.11 -11.23
N ILE A 22 1.97 -4.41 -12.36
CA ILE A 22 0.92 -4.24 -13.35
C ILE A 22 1.49 -4.60 -14.72
N ASP A 23 0.70 -5.27 -15.55
CA ASP A 23 1.15 -5.68 -16.88
C ASP A 23 1.40 -4.47 -17.78
N ILE A 24 2.46 -4.54 -18.59
CA ILE A 24 2.86 -3.50 -19.54
C ILE A 24 1.79 -3.32 -20.63
N SER A 25 1.02 -4.37 -20.92
CA SER A 25 -0.04 -4.38 -21.94
C SER A 25 -1.23 -3.43 -21.66
N TYR A 26 -1.39 -2.97 -20.41
CA TYR A 26 -2.43 -1.99 -20.10
C TYR A 26 -1.98 -0.58 -20.46
N THR A 27 -2.79 0.09 -21.29
CA THR A 27 -2.60 1.48 -21.69
C THR A 27 -3.75 2.35 -21.22
N VAL A 28 -3.47 3.62 -21.01
CA VAL A 28 -4.48 4.59 -20.60
C VAL A 28 -5.06 5.24 -21.86
N GLU A 29 -6.35 5.05 -22.09
CA GLU A 29 -7.08 5.70 -23.19
C GLU A 29 -7.28 7.21 -22.94
N PRO A 30 -7.64 7.98 -23.97
CA PRO A 30 -8.04 9.39 -23.80
C PRO A 30 -9.21 9.59 -22.85
N SER A 31 -10.06 8.56 -22.72
CA SER A 31 -11.15 8.49 -21.73
C SER A 31 -10.65 8.43 -20.27
N GLY A 32 -9.37 8.18 -20.06
CA GLY A 32 -8.73 7.95 -18.78
C GLY A 32 -8.76 6.48 -18.32
N LEU A 33 -9.58 5.63 -18.94
CA LEU A 33 -9.71 4.22 -18.57
C LEU A 33 -8.46 3.42 -18.95
N LEU A 34 -8.14 2.45 -18.10
CA LEU A 34 -7.11 1.46 -18.38
C LEU A 34 -7.70 0.32 -19.21
N VAL A 35 -7.21 0.17 -20.43
CA VAL A 35 -7.65 -0.87 -21.35
C VAL A 35 -6.46 -1.73 -21.75
N ARG A 36 -6.71 -3.04 -21.84
CA ARG A 36 -5.68 -3.97 -22.32
C ARG A 36 -5.56 -3.86 -23.84
N ASN A 37 -4.36 -3.55 -24.31
CA ASN A 37 -4.07 -3.55 -25.74
C ASN A 37 -3.97 -5.00 -26.24
N LYS A 38 -5.05 -5.52 -26.82
CA LYS A 38 -5.15 -6.92 -27.28
C LYS A 38 -4.29 -7.25 -28.51
N ASN A 39 -3.93 -6.25 -29.30
CA ASN A 39 -3.34 -6.46 -30.64
C ASN A 39 -1.80 -6.41 -30.68
N SER A 40 -1.13 -6.24 -29.56
CA SER A 40 0.32 -6.08 -29.55
C SER A 40 1.03 -7.31 -29.04
N ASN A 41 1.46 -8.18 -29.93
CA ASN A 41 2.45 -9.23 -29.64
C ASN A 41 3.72 -8.63 -28.98
N VAL A 42 4.03 -7.38 -29.31
CA VAL A 42 5.15 -6.61 -28.75
C VAL A 42 5.00 -6.45 -27.23
N HIS A 43 3.81 -6.12 -26.72
CA HIS A 43 3.60 -5.96 -25.27
C HIS A 43 3.74 -7.28 -24.51
N ARG A 44 3.25 -8.39 -25.09
CA ARG A 44 3.47 -9.73 -24.52
C ARG A 44 4.94 -10.10 -24.48
N LEU A 45 5.66 -9.80 -25.55
CA LEU A 45 7.10 -10.06 -25.65
C LEU A 45 7.88 -9.21 -24.61
N LEU A 46 7.49 -7.96 -24.40
CA LEU A 46 8.06 -7.10 -23.35
C LEU A 46 7.76 -7.62 -21.94
N GLU A 47 6.56 -8.15 -21.68
CA GLU A 47 6.23 -8.77 -20.39
C GLU A 47 7.07 -10.02 -20.13
N ILE A 48 7.22 -10.89 -21.15
CA ILE A 48 8.07 -12.08 -21.06
C ILE A 48 9.53 -11.67 -20.86
N ALA A 49 10.03 -10.72 -21.62
CA ALA A 49 11.38 -10.19 -21.47
C ALA A 49 11.64 -9.62 -20.08
N HIS A 50 10.68 -8.88 -19.52
CA HIS A 50 10.77 -8.36 -18.16
C HIS A 50 10.87 -9.47 -17.10
N ILE A 51 10.04 -10.52 -17.21
CA ILE A 51 10.11 -11.69 -16.31
C ILE A 51 11.45 -12.40 -16.46
N ILE A 52 11.95 -12.58 -17.69
CA ILE A 52 13.26 -13.19 -17.96
C ILE A 52 14.38 -12.36 -17.32
N VAL A 53 14.35 -11.02 -17.43
CA VAL A 53 15.34 -10.15 -16.78
C VAL A 53 15.31 -10.32 -15.27
N LEU A 54 14.14 -10.38 -14.64
CA LEU A 54 14.02 -10.62 -13.20
C LEU A 54 14.53 -12.00 -12.79
N LEU A 55 14.27 -13.04 -13.59
CA LEU A 55 14.81 -14.40 -13.37
C LEU A 55 16.34 -14.41 -13.50
N ILE A 56 16.90 -13.77 -14.51
CA ILE A 56 18.35 -13.64 -14.69
C ILE A 56 18.97 -12.89 -13.49
N CYS A 57 18.37 -11.78 -13.06
CA CYS A 57 18.83 -11.04 -11.88
C CYS A 57 18.79 -11.92 -10.61
N THR A 58 17.74 -12.70 -10.44
CA THR A 58 17.62 -13.66 -9.32
C THR A 58 18.68 -14.74 -9.40
N TYR A 59 18.89 -15.34 -10.59
CA TYR A 59 19.90 -16.37 -10.82
C TYR A 59 21.31 -15.85 -10.55
N ILE A 60 21.66 -14.66 -11.05
CA ILE A 60 22.97 -14.05 -10.80
C ILE A 60 23.15 -13.76 -9.31
N TYR A 61 22.07 -13.31 -8.62
CA TYR A 61 22.10 -13.06 -7.18
C TYR A 61 22.39 -14.35 -6.41
N ILE A 62 21.72 -15.47 -6.74
CA ILE A 62 21.96 -16.77 -6.13
C ILE A 62 23.40 -17.24 -6.39
N ASN A 63 23.85 -17.11 -7.63
CA ASN A 63 25.17 -17.63 -8.03
C ASN A 63 26.32 -16.83 -7.42
N GLN A 64 26.11 -15.55 -7.11
CA GLN A 64 27.11 -14.68 -6.48
C GLN A 64 27.42 -15.10 -5.04
N TYR A 65 26.45 -15.69 -4.34
CA TYR A 65 26.60 -16.11 -2.94
C TYR A 65 26.94 -17.62 -2.82
N GLY A 66 26.94 -18.38 -3.94
CA GLY A 66 27.30 -19.79 -3.98
C GLY A 66 26.30 -20.72 -3.27
N ILE A 67 26.78 -21.92 -2.88
CA ILE A 67 25.96 -22.96 -2.22
C ILE A 67 25.53 -22.52 -0.81
N GLU A 68 26.23 -21.57 -0.20
CA GLU A 68 25.93 -21.04 1.14
C GLU A 68 24.96 -19.84 1.04
N LEU A 69 23.75 -20.08 0.52
CA LEU A 69 22.71 -19.07 0.53
C LEU A 69 22.24 -18.83 1.98
N HIS A 70 22.50 -17.62 2.50
CA HIS A 70 22.04 -17.27 3.85
C HIS A 70 20.52 -17.20 3.91
N ILE A 71 19.94 -17.59 5.05
CA ILE A 71 18.47 -17.61 5.27
C ILE A 71 17.83 -16.26 4.90
N LEU A 72 18.47 -15.14 5.25
CA LEU A 72 17.99 -13.80 4.92
C LEU A 72 17.86 -13.57 3.40
N GLN A 73 18.79 -14.09 2.61
CA GLN A 73 18.76 -13.97 1.14
C GLN A 73 17.64 -14.79 0.52
N ILE A 74 17.41 -15.99 1.06
CA ILE A 74 16.29 -16.85 0.66
C ILE A 74 14.96 -16.12 0.94
N VAL A 75 14.80 -15.57 2.12
CA VAL A 75 13.61 -14.78 2.51
C VAL A 75 13.39 -13.61 1.54
N ASN A 76 14.45 -12.91 1.16
CA ASN A 76 14.39 -11.76 0.25
C ASN A 76 13.94 -12.17 -1.17
N ILE A 77 14.44 -13.30 -1.67
CA ILE A 77 14.03 -13.85 -2.98
C ILE A 77 12.55 -14.27 -2.93
N ILE A 78 12.16 -14.98 -1.89
CA ILE A 78 10.76 -15.42 -1.71
C ILE A 78 9.83 -14.21 -1.61
N GLN A 79 10.21 -13.16 -0.88
CA GLN A 79 9.45 -11.91 -0.78
C GLN A 79 9.22 -11.27 -2.15
N LEU A 80 10.28 -11.10 -2.95
CA LEU A 80 10.18 -10.52 -4.29
C LEU A 80 9.18 -11.29 -5.16
N TRP A 81 9.38 -12.60 -5.29
CA TRP A 81 8.54 -13.44 -6.14
C TRP A 81 7.12 -13.58 -5.62
N SER A 82 6.93 -13.72 -4.31
CA SER A 82 5.61 -13.76 -3.69
C SER A 82 4.81 -12.48 -4.00
N THR A 83 5.44 -11.31 -3.92
CA THR A 83 4.79 -10.03 -4.22
C THR A 83 4.44 -9.91 -5.70
N ILE A 84 5.34 -10.30 -6.62
CA ILE A 84 5.09 -10.27 -8.07
C ILE A 84 3.96 -11.24 -8.45
N ILE A 85 3.98 -12.47 -7.93
CA ILE A 85 2.93 -13.46 -8.19
C ILE A 85 1.58 -12.96 -7.66
N SER A 86 1.55 -12.43 -6.43
CA SER A 86 0.34 -11.85 -5.84
C SER A 86 -0.23 -10.72 -6.69
N ALA A 87 0.62 -9.84 -7.21
CA ALA A 87 0.23 -8.75 -8.09
C ALA A 87 -0.34 -9.26 -9.42
N LYS A 88 0.30 -10.24 -10.03
CA LYS A 88 -0.15 -10.85 -11.31
C LYS A 88 -1.52 -11.52 -11.16
N LEU A 89 -1.73 -12.26 -10.09
CA LEU A 89 -3.02 -12.90 -9.79
C LEU A 89 -4.13 -11.87 -9.57
N SER A 90 -3.79 -10.71 -9.01
CA SER A 90 -4.73 -9.66 -8.65
C SER A 90 -4.92 -8.58 -9.73
N THR A 91 -4.18 -8.62 -10.82
CA THR A 91 -4.16 -7.57 -11.86
C THR A 91 -5.56 -7.17 -12.34
N ILE A 92 -6.46 -8.13 -12.54
CA ILE A 92 -7.84 -7.86 -13.02
C ILE A 92 -8.58 -6.97 -12.02
N TRP A 93 -8.45 -7.23 -10.71
CA TRP A 93 -9.09 -6.45 -9.66
C TRP A 93 -8.50 -5.05 -9.53
N ILE A 94 -7.17 -4.93 -9.67
CA ILE A 94 -6.48 -3.64 -9.67
C ILE A 94 -6.99 -2.76 -10.82
N ILE A 95 -7.12 -3.31 -12.02
CA ILE A 95 -7.61 -2.57 -13.19
C ILE A 95 -9.08 -2.18 -13.01
N LYS A 96 -9.94 -3.10 -12.53
CA LYS A 96 -11.34 -2.79 -12.22
C LYS A 96 -11.45 -1.68 -11.18
N PHE A 97 -10.62 -1.71 -10.16
CA PHE A 97 -10.57 -0.69 -9.13
C PHE A 97 -10.19 0.68 -9.69
N ILE A 98 -9.11 0.77 -10.49
CA ILE A 98 -8.67 2.04 -11.08
C ILE A 98 -9.74 2.60 -12.02
N ASN A 99 -10.33 1.76 -12.87
CA ASN A 99 -11.41 2.17 -13.78
C ASN A 99 -12.66 2.60 -13.00
N GLY A 100 -13.00 1.88 -11.95
CA GLY A 100 -14.12 2.24 -11.08
C GLY A 100 -13.95 3.60 -10.39
N ILE A 101 -12.72 3.96 -9.99
CA ILE A 101 -12.43 5.31 -9.48
C ILE A 101 -12.76 6.39 -10.52
N ILE A 102 -12.41 6.16 -11.79
CA ILE A 102 -12.64 7.11 -12.87
C ILE A 102 -14.15 7.25 -13.16
N GLU A 103 -14.87 6.13 -13.16
CA GLU A 103 -16.34 6.12 -13.34
C GLU A 103 -17.04 6.82 -12.18
N PHE A 104 -16.60 6.57 -10.95
CA PHE A 104 -17.13 7.26 -9.77
C PHE A 104 -16.94 8.79 -9.87
N ASP A 105 -15.75 9.24 -10.27
CA ASP A 105 -15.48 10.67 -10.45
C ASP A 105 -16.38 11.32 -11.50
N ARG A 106 -16.72 10.60 -12.57
CA ARG A 106 -17.68 11.08 -13.58
C ARG A 106 -19.10 11.27 -13.01
N LYS A 107 -19.51 10.41 -12.08
CA LYS A 107 -20.85 10.47 -11.48
C LYS A 107 -20.95 11.54 -10.39
N ILE A 108 -19.89 11.74 -9.59
CA ILE A 108 -19.92 12.71 -8.49
C ILE A 108 -19.72 14.15 -8.97
N THR A 109 -18.99 14.36 -10.07
CA THR A 109 -18.65 15.70 -10.59
C THR A 109 -19.86 16.58 -10.82
N PRO A 110 -20.96 16.17 -11.49
CA PRO A 110 -22.14 17.01 -11.69
C PRO A 110 -22.79 17.43 -10.37
N LEU A 111 -22.81 16.57 -9.35
CA LEU A 111 -23.37 16.88 -8.03
C LEU A 111 -22.54 17.93 -7.28
N THR A 112 -21.23 17.79 -7.31
CA THR A 112 -20.32 18.74 -6.65
C THR A 112 -20.30 20.10 -7.35
N THR A 113 -20.36 20.11 -8.68
CA THR A 113 -20.40 21.36 -9.47
C THR A 113 -21.70 22.15 -9.19
N ASN A 114 -22.84 21.48 -9.15
CA ASN A 114 -24.13 22.11 -8.89
C ASN A 114 -24.23 22.72 -7.49
N LEU A 115 -23.52 22.19 -6.52
CA LEU A 115 -23.51 22.67 -5.13
C LEU A 115 -22.30 23.53 -4.79
N LEU A 116 -21.47 23.90 -5.77
CA LEU A 116 -20.23 24.69 -5.59
C LEU A 116 -19.30 24.14 -4.51
N ILE A 117 -19.33 22.82 -4.31
CA ILE A 117 -18.44 22.17 -3.34
C ILE A 117 -17.07 22.03 -3.97
N PRO A 118 -16.01 22.55 -3.34
CA PRO A 118 -14.66 22.33 -3.83
C PRO A 118 -14.36 20.84 -3.78
N GLN A 119 -14.16 20.23 -4.94
CA GLN A 119 -13.71 18.85 -5.02
C GLN A 119 -12.28 18.82 -4.44
N ARG A 120 -12.17 18.33 -3.21
CA ARG A 120 -10.88 18.21 -2.50
C ARG A 120 -10.08 17.02 -3.04
N SER A 121 -9.80 17.03 -4.34
CA SER A 121 -8.70 16.24 -4.82
C SER A 121 -7.41 16.94 -4.42
N TRP A 122 -6.48 16.21 -3.87
CA TRP A 122 -5.12 16.73 -3.72
C TRP A 122 -4.66 17.17 -5.12
N THR A 123 -4.31 18.43 -5.25
CA THR A 123 -3.91 18.99 -6.53
C THR A 123 -2.71 18.18 -7.06
N LYS A 124 -2.62 18.06 -8.37
CA LYS A 124 -1.48 17.44 -9.08
C LYS A 124 -0.12 17.86 -8.48
N THR A 125 0.00 19.13 -8.10
CA THR A 125 1.21 19.71 -7.53
C THR A 125 1.58 19.05 -6.19
N HIS A 126 0.62 18.82 -5.29
CA HIS A 126 0.86 18.16 -4.00
C HIS A 126 1.34 16.71 -4.19
N TRP A 127 0.69 15.96 -5.08
CA TRP A 127 1.12 14.58 -5.34
C TRP A 127 2.48 14.49 -6.00
N ASN A 128 2.79 15.34 -6.96
CA ASN A 128 4.12 15.39 -7.56
C ASN A 128 5.19 15.72 -6.52
N THR A 129 4.92 16.68 -5.63
CA THR A 129 5.85 17.04 -4.54
C THR A 129 6.05 15.86 -3.57
N ILE A 130 4.97 15.21 -3.12
CA ILE A 130 5.04 14.04 -2.23
C ILE A 130 5.79 12.91 -2.91
N PHE A 131 5.44 12.58 -4.15
CA PHE A 131 6.09 11.51 -4.91
C PHE A 131 7.58 11.79 -5.08
N THR A 132 7.95 13.01 -5.49
CA THR A 132 9.35 13.41 -5.67
C THR A 132 10.12 13.37 -4.35
N SER A 133 9.52 13.84 -3.26
CA SER A 133 10.13 13.83 -1.93
C SER A 133 10.34 12.40 -1.41
N LEU A 134 9.35 11.54 -1.55
CA LEU A 134 9.45 10.12 -1.15
C LEU A 134 10.46 9.37 -2.00
N PHE A 135 10.53 9.66 -3.30
CA PHE A 135 11.52 9.06 -4.20
C PHE A 135 12.93 9.52 -3.88
N ALA A 136 13.12 10.82 -3.65
CA ALA A 136 14.41 11.38 -3.22
C ALA A 136 14.86 10.81 -1.87
N TYR A 137 13.92 10.68 -0.91
CA TYR A 137 14.15 10.03 0.37
C TYR A 137 14.63 8.59 0.19
N PHE A 138 13.91 7.80 -0.62
CA PHE A 138 14.26 6.40 -0.87
C PHE A 138 15.65 6.26 -1.51
N ILE A 139 15.94 7.08 -2.53
CA ILE A 139 17.27 7.10 -3.19
C ILE A 139 18.35 7.51 -2.18
N GLY A 140 18.13 8.59 -1.44
CA GLY A 140 19.06 9.07 -0.41
C GLY A 140 19.35 7.99 0.64
N PHE A 141 18.32 7.27 1.09
CA PHE A 141 18.46 6.15 2.00
C PHE A 141 19.30 5.00 1.41
N LYS A 142 19.08 4.65 0.13
CA LYS A 142 19.88 3.63 -0.56
C LYS A 142 21.35 4.05 -0.70
N PHE A 143 21.62 5.30 -1.02
CA PHE A 143 22.99 5.83 -1.06
C PHE A 143 23.65 5.79 0.32
N LEU A 144 22.93 6.18 1.37
CA LEU A 144 23.41 6.11 2.75
C LEU A 144 23.74 4.67 3.15
N GLN A 145 22.86 3.73 2.80
CA GLN A 145 23.07 2.30 3.01
C GLN A 145 24.32 1.79 2.29
N MET A 146 24.56 2.22 1.05
CA MET A 146 25.78 1.87 0.30
C MET A 146 27.04 2.48 0.92
N TYR A 147 26.96 3.73 1.37
CA TYR A 147 28.07 4.42 2.05
C TYR A 147 28.49 3.68 3.32
N PHE A 148 27.56 3.34 4.20
CA PHE A 148 27.88 2.60 5.44
C PHE A 148 28.40 1.19 5.18
N HIS A 149 28.11 0.64 4.01
CA HIS A 149 28.65 -0.66 3.62
C HIS A 149 30.07 -0.59 3.01
N SER A 150 30.73 0.58 3.00
CA SER A 150 32.07 0.78 2.42
C SER A 150 32.21 0.18 1.02
N PHE A 151 31.22 0.45 0.17
CA PHE A 151 31.02 -0.27 -1.07
C PHE A 151 32.01 0.19 -2.17
N LYS A 152 32.87 -0.73 -2.64
CA LYS A 152 33.62 -0.52 -3.89
C LYS A 152 32.70 -0.83 -5.07
N LEU A 153 32.34 0.19 -5.84
CA LEU A 153 31.51 0.06 -7.05
C LEU A 153 32.31 -0.69 -8.13
N ARG A 154 32.25 -2.04 -8.09
CA ARG A 154 32.99 -2.87 -9.06
C ARG A 154 32.20 -3.14 -10.35
N SER A 155 30.84 -3.07 -10.31
CA SER A 155 29.99 -3.36 -11.47
C SER A 155 28.59 -2.81 -11.27
N ILE A 156 27.97 -2.34 -12.37
CA ILE A 156 26.56 -1.92 -12.42
C ILE A 156 25.61 -3.08 -12.04
N VAL A 157 25.97 -4.31 -12.38
CA VAL A 157 25.18 -5.53 -12.07
C VAL A 157 25.07 -5.70 -10.55
N ILE A 158 26.17 -5.57 -9.83
CA ILE A 158 26.20 -5.68 -8.36
C ILE A 158 25.36 -4.55 -7.72
N LEU A 159 25.41 -3.34 -8.27
CA LEU A 159 24.59 -2.23 -7.81
C LEU A 159 23.11 -2.53 -7.97
N THR A 160 22.69 -2.97 -9.16
CA THR A 160 21.29 -3.31 -9.46
C THR A 160 20.77 -4.40 -8.54
N GLN A 161 21.57 -5.46 -8.33
CA GLN A 161 21.21 -6.55 -7.42
C GLN A 161 21.01 -6.07 -5.98
N ARG A 162 21.87 -5.20 -5.47
CA ARG A 162 21.72 -4.65 -4.13
C ARG A 162 20.50 -3.75 -3.99
N VAL A 163 20.20 -2.98 -5.01
CA VAL A 163 18.98 -2.16 -5.00
C VAL A 163 17.73 -3.03 -4.93
N ILE A 164 17.71 -4.13 -5.68
CA ILE A 164 16.52 -5.01 -5.77
C ILE A 164 16.39 -5.93 -4.55
N PHE A 165 17.49 -6.58 -4.11
CA PHE A 165 17.45 -7.67 -3.13
C PHE A 165 17.91 -7.30 -1.71
N THR A 166 18.19 -6.03 -1.41
CA THR A 166 18.50 -5.62 -0.03
C THR A 166 17.36 -4.81 0.57
N ALA A 167 17.04 -5.12 1.84
CA ALA A 167 16.02 -4.37 2.58
C ALA A 167 16.50 -2.92 2.88
N PRO A 168 15.62 -1.93 2.89
CA PRO A 168 14.22 -2.02 2.45
C PRO A 168 14.15 -2.14 0.93
N PHE A 169 13.32 -3.08 0.48
CA PHE A 169 13.25 -3.39 -0.95
C PHE A 169 12.59 -2.27 -1.74
N VAL A 170 13.04 -2.09 -3.00
CA VAL A 170 12.32 -1.23 -3.96
C VAL A 170 10.86 -1.66 -4.08
N MET A 171 10.61 -2.98 -4.04
CA MET A 171 9.27 -3.54 -4.10
C MET A 171 8.38 -3.05 -2.95
N ASP A 172 8.90 -3.05 -1.70
CA ASP A 172 8.15 -2.57 -0.53
C ASP A 172 7.80 -1.08 -0.65
N TYR A 173 8.74 -0.30 -1.16
CA TYR A 173 8.51 1.11 -1.46
C TYR A 173 7.40 1.29 -2.50
N VAL A 174 7.42 0.53 -3.60
CA VAL A 174 6.42 0.62 -4.66
C VAL A 174 5.05 0.18 -4.17
N VAL A 175 4.96 -0.93 -3.42
CA VAL A 175 3.70 -1.40 -2.82
C VAL A 175 3.14 -0.36 -1.85
N THR A 176 4.00 0.21 -0.99
CA THR A 176 3.58 1.22 -0.01
C THR A 176 3.07 2.48 -0.69
N ILE A 177 3.85 3.06 -1.62
CA ILE A 177 3.46 4.33 -2.25
C ILE A 177 2.21 4.18 -3.11
N THR A 178 2.09 3.04 -3.82
CA THR A 178 0.92 2.76 -4.65
C THR A 178 -0.33 2.57 -3.79
N SER A 179 -0.22 1.80 -2.71
CA SER A 179 -1.33 1.59 -1.78
C SER A 179 -1.75 2.89 -1.09
N CYS A 180 -0.79 3.67 -0.56
CA CYS A 180 -1.07 4.96 0.07
C CYS A 180 -1.70 5.96 -0.91
N PHE A 181 -1.26 5.99 -2.17
CA PHE A 181 -1.87 6.83 -3.19
C PHE A 181 -3.34 6.49 -3.40
N PHE A 182 -3.68 5.22 -3.57
CA PHE A 182 -5.06 4.83 -3.79
C PHE A 182 -5.92 4.99 -2.54
N LEU A 183 -5.40 4.68 -1.35
CA LEU A 183 -6.10 4.91 -0.10
C LEU A 183 -6.38 6.41 0.12
N GLN A 184 -5.42 7.28 -0.16
CA GLN A 184 -5.62 8.73 -0.09
C GLN A 184 -6.70 9.22 -1.08
N ASN A 185 -6.70 8.66 -2.29
CA ASN A 185 -7.74 8.96 -3.28
C ASN A 185 -9.12 8.50 -2.82
N MET A 186 -9.23 7.33 -2.18
CA MET A 186 -10.47 6.86 -1.56
C MET A 186 -10.91 7.75 -0.39
N TYR A 187 -9.97 8.13 0.48
CA TYR A 187 -10.24 9.07 1.57
C TYR A 187 -10.84 10.39 1.08
N GLY A 188 -10.26 10.98 0.02
CA GLY A 188 -10.78 12.21 -0.57
C GLY A 188 -12.22 12.08 -1.06
N ARG A 189 -12.59 10.93 -1.65
CA ARG A 189 -13.96 10.65 -2.14
C ARG A 189 -14.95 10.47 -0.99
N TYR A 190 -14.59 9.74 0.06
CA TYR A 190 -15.41 9.66 1.28
C TYR A 190 -15.59 11.04 1.92
N GLN A 191 -14.54 11.86 1.93
CA GLN A 191 -14.63 13.22 2.46
C GLN A 191 -15.56 14.09 1.60
N THR A 192 -15.45 14.05 0.27
CA THR A 192 -16.36 14.75 -0.64
C THR A 192 -17.82 14.31 -0.43
N LEU A 193 -18.05 13.02 -0.25
CA LEU A 193 -19.39 12.49 0.04
C LEU A 193 -19.93 13.02 1.38
N ASN A 194 -19.07 13.08 2.41
CA ASN A 194 -19.44 13.69 3.70
C ASN A 194 -19.73 15.19 3.60
N ASP A 195 -18.99 15.92 2.74
CA ASP A 195 -19.22 17.36 2.54
C ASP A 195 -20.50 17.60 1.74
N LEU A 196 -20.82 16.75 0.74
CA LEU A 196 -22.12 16.73 0.07
C LEU A 196 -23.27 16.55 1.06
N TRP A 197 -23.12 15.62 2.02
CA TRP A 197 -24.13 15.38 3.05
C TRP A 197 -24.41 16.64 3.90
N LYS A 198 -23.40 17.40 4.23
CA LYS A 198 -23.55 18.66 5.01
C LYS A 198 -24.28 19.77 4.26
N CYS A 199 -24.41 19.67 2.94
CA CYS A 199 -25.20 20.64 2.15
C CYS A 199 -26.69 20.41 2.23
N LEU A 200 -27.15 19.27 2.77
CA LEU A 200 -28.55 19.03 3.06
C LEU A 200 -29.03 19.97 4.17
N PRO A 201 -30.30 20.43 4.10
CA PRO A 201 -30.90 21.21 5.20
C PRO A 201 -30.82 20.45 6.52
N ALA A 202 -30.53 21.17 7.62
CA ALA A 202 -30.28 20.57 8.93
C ALA A 202 -31.40 19.64 9.39
N ASP A 203 -32.66 20.04 9.16
CA ASP A 203 -33.83 19.25 9.57
C ASP A 203 -34.46 18.45 8.40
N LEU A 204 -33.81 18.41 7.24
CA LEU A 204 -34.37 17.83 6.00
C LEU A 204 -35.77 18.37 5.63
N VAL A 205 -36.03 19.62 6.07
CA VAL A 205 -37.27 20.35 5.78
C VAL A 205 -36.99 21.30 4.63
N PRO A 206 -37.90 21.40 3.66
CA PRO A 206 -37.77 22.41 2.60
C PRO A 206 -37.82 23.82 3.17
N ILE A 207 -36.69 24.53 3.16
CA ILE A 207 -36.56 25.87 3.75
C ILE A 207 -36.56 26.97 2.66
N SER A 208 -36.32 26.61 1.41
CA SER A 208 -36.18 27.55 0.30
C SER A 208 -36.57 26.92 -1.03
N ASP A 209 -36.76 27.72 -2.08
CA ASP A 209 -36.98 27.27 -3.46
C ASP A 209 -35.82 26.37 -3.99
N GLN A 210 -34.68 26.44 -3.36
CA GLN A 210 -33.51 25.61 -3.69
C GLN A 210 -33.71 24.14 -3.30
N TRP A 211 -34.33 23.84 -2.14
CA TRP A 211 -34.53 22.51 -1.60
C TRP A 211 -36.02 22.15 -1.51
N THR A 212 -36.57 21.60 -2.58
CA THR A 212 -37.89 20.99 -2.55
C THR A 212 -37.83 19.57 -1.99
N HIS A 213 -38.94 19.06 -1.45
CA HIS A 213 -39.05 17.70 -0.92
C HIS A 213 -38.52 16.63 -1.91
N ILE A 214 -38.92 16.73 -3.18
CA ILE A 214 -38.48 15.82 -4.24
C ILE A 214 -36.99 15.90 -4.46
N LYS A 215 -36.41 17.10 -4.47
CA LYS A 215 -34.95 17.28 -4.64
C LYS A 215 -34.16 16.63 -3.49
N ILE A 216 -34.65 16.75 -2.25
CA ILE A 216 -34.02 16.11 -1.07
C ILE A 216 -34.04 14.58 -1.23
N VAL A 217 -35.17 14.00 -1.59
CA VAL A 217 -35.31 12.54 -1.79
C VAL A 217 -34.38 12.03 -2.89
N VAL A 218 -34.37 12.68 -4.06
CA VAL A 218 -33.51 12.32 -5.19
C VAL A 218 -32.02 12.47 -4.82
N PHE A 219 -31.68 13.55 -4.11
CA PHE A 219 -30.31 13.77 -3.66
C PHE A 219 -29.84 12.69 -2.67
N MET A 220 -30.68 12.32 -1.71
CA MET A 220 -30.38 11.23 -0.77
C MET A 220 -30.20 9.88 -1.47
N GLU A 221 -31.04 9.59 -2.47
CA GLU A 221 -30.89 8.38 -3.28
C GLU A 221 -29.56 8.36 -4.04
N ASN A 222 -29.18 9.47 -4.67
CA ASN A 222 -27.89 9.62 -5.34
C ASN A 222 -26.72 9.40 -4.35
N MET A 223 -26.82 9.98 -3.14
CA MET A 223 -25.82 9.80 -2.09
C MET A 223 -25.71 8.34 -1.65
N ARG A 224 -26.83 7.65 -1.52
CA ARG A 224 -26.90 6.22 -1.19
C ARG A 224 -26.21 5.39 -2.24
N LEU A 225 -26.50 5.64 -3.54
CA LEU A 225 -25.88 4.93 -4.66
C LEU A 225 -24.38 5.19 -4.74
N LEU A 226 -23.93 6.43 -4.58
CA LEU A 226 -22.50 6.77 -4.56
C LEU A 226 -21.78 6.12 -3.38
N HIS A 227 -22.43 6.04 -2.21
CA HIS A 227 -21.84 5.33 -1.06
C HIS A 227 -21.69 3.83 -1.34
N ALA A 228 -22.70 3.20 -1.95
CA ALA A 228 -22.60 1.79 -2.36
C ALA A 228 -21.41 1.55 -3.30
N GLU A 229 -21.27 2.43 -4.29
CA GLU A 229 -20.17 2.35 -5.27
C GLU A 229 -18.80 2.53 -4.62
N LEU A 230 -18.66 3.43 -3.61
CA LEU A 230 -17.44 3.55 -2.83
C LEU A 230 -17.14 2.29 -2.00
N CYS A 231 -18.15 1.63 -1.45
CA CYS A 231 -17.98 0.35 -0.76
C CYS A 231 -17.50 -0.73 -1.73
N ASP A 232 -18.08 -0.82 -2.92
CA ASP A 232 -17.63 -1.76 -3.96
C ASP A 232 -16.19 -1.46 -4.40
N LEU A 233 -15.80 -0.19 -4.55
CA LEU A 233 -14.42 0.20 -4.83
C LEU A 233 -13.48 -0.25 -3.71
N LEU A 234 -13.86 -0.10 -2.46
CA LEU A 234 -13.08 -0.55 -1.32
C LEU A 234 -12.87 -2.06 -1.33
N LYS A 235 -13.91 -2.82 -1.68
CA LYS A 235 -13.84 -4.27 -1.87
C LYS A 235 -12.92 -4.65 -3.03
N MET A 236 -13.00 -3.94 -4.17
CA MET A 236 -12.08 -4.16 -5.30
C MET A 236 -10.64 -3.83 -4.91
N PHE A 237 -10.40 -2.79 -4.12
CA PHE A 237 -9.07 -2.49 -3.56
C PHE A 237 -8.56 -3.64 -2.70
N THR A 238 -9.37 -4.15 -1.79
CA THR A 238 -9.02 -5.29 -0.92
C THR A 238 -8.69 -6.55 -1.72
N LEU A 239 -9.44 -6.84 -2.78
CA LEU A 239 -9.19 -8.00 -3.67
C LEU A 239 -7.95 -7.78 -4.56
N GLY A 240 -7.70 -6.54 -5.00
CA GLY A 240 -6.58 -6.21 -5.87
C GLY A 240 -5.26 -6.06 -5.13
N TYR A 241 -5.26 -5.29 -4.06
CA TYR A 241 -4.05 -4.99 -3.27
C TYR A 241 -3.85 -5.91 -2.08
N GLY A 242 -4.91 -6.56 -1.57
CA GLY A 242 -4.87 -7.42 -0.40
C GLY A 242 -3.80 -8.51 -0.44
N PRO A 243 -3.66 -9.29 -1.53
CA PRO A 243 -2.61 -10.31 -1.63
C PRO A 243 -1.19 -9.75 -1.57
N MET A 244 -0.95 -8.59 -2.20
CA MET A 244 0.34 -7.89 -2.13
C MET A 244 0.61 -7.35 -0.73
N LEU A 245 -0.40 -6.76 -0.09
CA LEU A 245 -0.32 -6.27 1.28
C LEU A 245 -0.06 -7.41 2.27
N LEU A 246 -0.72 -8.56 2.09
CA LEU A 246 -0.47 -9.75 2.91
C LEU A 246 1.00 -10.17 2.81
N SER A 247 1.51 -10.32 1.58
CA SER A 247 2.93 -10.64 1.34
C SER A 247 3.84 -9.60 2.01
N PHE A 248 3.58 -8.31 1.77
CA PHE A 248 4.34 -7.21 2.35
C PHE A 248 4.35 -7.24 3.90
N PHE A 249 3.21 -7.41 4.56
CA PHE A 249 3.13 -7.46 6.03
C PHE A 249 3.88 -8.66 6.61
N ILE A 250 3.71 -9.85 6.03
CA ILE A 250 4.36 -11.08 6.49
C ILE A 250 5.90 -10.95 6.37
N PHE A 251 6.40 -10.56 5.21
CA PHE A 251 7.84 -10.48 5.00
C PHE A 251 8.48 -9.29 5.74
N SER A 252 7.78 -8.17 5.88
CA SER A 252 8.22 -7.06 6.73
C SER A 252 8.37 -7.52 8.18
N PHE A 253 7.44 -8.30 8.69
CA PHE A 253 7.50 -8.87 10.03
C PHE A 253 8.69 -9.82 10.21
N ILE A 254 8.89 -10.76 9.28
CA ILE A 254 10.03 -11.70 9.28
C ILE A 254 11.35 -10.91 9.23
N ASN A 255 11.47 -9.93 8.35
CA ASN A 255 12.68 -9.12 8.21
C ASN A 255 12.97 -8.31 9.47
N MET A 256 11.95 -7.75 10.14
CA MET A 256 12.13 -7.06 11.42
C MET A 256 12.65 -7.99 12.51
N ILE A 257 12.06 -9.17 12.67
CA ILE A 257 12.50 -10.15 13.68
C ILE A 257 13.96 -10.56 13.42
N LEU A 258 14.29 -10.95 12.18
CA LEU A 258 15.64 -11.37 11.82
C LEU A 258 16.66 -10.24 12.01
N SER A 259 16.31 -9.04 11.60
CA SER A 259 17.18 -7.86 11.72
C SER A 259 17.45 -7.49 13.18
N ILE A 260 16.42 -7.50 14.05
CA ILE A 260 16.56 -7.23 15.48
C ILE A 260 17.39 -8.35 16.16
N TYR A 261 17.12 -9.61 15.83
CA TYR A 261 17.87 -10.75 16.36
C TYR A 261 19.37 -10.64 16.00
N LEU A 262 19.69 -10.32 14.74
CA LEU A 262 21.06 -10.13 14.29
C LEU A 262 21.73 -8.95 15.00
N PHE A 263 21.00 -7.86 15.22
CA PHE A 263 21.49 -6.70 15.97
C PHE A 263 21.91 -7.08 17.39
N PHE A 264 21.08 -7.83 18.12
CA PHE A 264 21.42 -8.27 19.48
C PHE A 264 22.60 -9.24 19.53
N ASN A 265 22.65 -10.21 18.60
CA ASN A 265 23.77 -11.15 18.56
C ASN A 265 25.10 -10.48 18.23
N HIS A 266 25.10 -9.49 17.34
CA HIS A 266 26.31 -8.72 17.02
C HIS A 266 26.80 -7.88 18.18
N GLY A 267 25.90 -7.25 18.93
CA GLY A 267 26.25 -6.45 20.11
C GLY A 267 26.96 -7.26 21.20
N ILE A 268 26.58 -8.54 21.33
CA ILE A 268 27.19 -9.45 22.33
C ILE A 268 28.56 -9.96 21.87
N LEU A 269 28.74 -10.23 20.58
CA LEU A 269 30.00 -10.78 20.02
C LEU A 269 31.06 -9.70 19.73
N SER A 270 30.69 -8.45 19.51
CA SER A 270 31.60 -7.38 19.09
C SER A 270 32.30 -6.65 20.23
N SER A 271 32.11 -7.03 21.50
CA SER A 271 32.82 -6.45 22.63
C SER A 271 34.36 -6.66 22.55
N SER A 272 34.84 -7.52 21.63
CA SER A 272 36.29 -7.81 21.47
C SER A 272 36.96 -7.15 20.26
N TYR A 273 36.25 -6.54 19.33
CA TYR A 273 36.89 -5.96 18.13
C TYR A 273 36.23 -4.63 17.73
N SER A 274 37.03 -3.59 17.65
CA SER A 274 36.75 -2.23 17.16
C SER A 274 36.25 -2.25 15.70
N THR A 275 34.99 -2.64 15.48
CA THR A 275 34.31 -2.43 14.20
C THR A 275 33.63 -1.07 14.24
N ASN A 276 33.65 -0.34 13.11
CA ASN A 276 33.05 0.97 12.98
C ASN A 276 31.60 0.96 13.53
N ASN A 277 31.33 1.78 14.54
CA ASN A 277 30.03 1.90 15.23
C ASN A 277 28.85 2.12 14.27
N TYR A 278 29.12 2.64 13.07
CA TYR A 278 28.12 2.92 12.05
C TYR A 278 27.48 1.67 11.42
N SER A 279 28.21 0.54 11.35
CA SER A 279 27.64 -0.70 10.79
C SER A 279 26.55 -1.31 11.66
N GLN A 280 26.55 -1.02 12.97
CA GLN A 280 25.54 -1.47 13.91
C GLN A 280 24.22 -0.68 13.80
N LEU A 281 24.27 0.59 13.35
CA LEU A 281 23.09 1.42 13.20
C LEU A 281 22.23 1.04 11.98
N LEU A 282 22.82 0.39 10.98
CA LEU A 282 22.14 0.08 9.73
C LEU A 282 20.89 -0.81 9.91
N PRO A 283 20.91 -1.92 10.67
CA PRO A 283 19.70 -2.72 10.93
C PRO A 283 18.58 -1.93 11.59
N LEU A 284 18.92 -1.02 12.51
CA LEU A 284 17.95 -0.15 13.18
C LEU A 284 17.30 0.83 12.18
N MET A 285 18.11 1.43 11.29
CA MET A 285 17.57 2.32 10.25
C MET A 285 16.66 1.59 9.27
N VAL A 286 17.01 0.37 8.88
CA VAL A 286 16.16 -0.47 8.01
C VAL A 286 14.83 -0.80 8.71
N ASN A 287 14.88 -1.19 9.99
CA ASN A 287 13.67 -1.46 10.76
C ASN A 287 12.79 -0.22 10.92
N ALA A 288 13.36 0.94 11.22
CA ALA A 288 12.64 2.20 11.31
C ALA A 288 11.90 2.52 9.98
N GLN A 289 12.53 2.25 8.84
CA GLN A 289 11.91 2.46 7.54
C GLN A 289 10.77 1.46 7.27
N ILE A 290 10.96 0.17 7.59
CA ILE A 290 9.90 -0.85 7.45
C ILE A 290 8.70 -0.46 8.31
N ILE A 291 8.93 -0.06 9.57
CA ILE A 291 7.88 0.42 10.48
C ILE A 291 7.17 1.63 9.87
N THR A 292 7.89 2.59 9.32
CA THR A 292 7.31 3.77 8.68
C THR A 292 6.40 3.39 7.51
N PHE A 293 6.78 2.42 6.69
CA PHE A 293 5.97 1.92 5.58
C PHE A 293 4.69 1.23 6.07
N LEU A 294 4.80 0.33 7.06
CA LEU A 294 3.65 -0.34 7.67
C LEU A 294 2.67 0.66 8.29
N MET A 295 3.20 1.60 9.08
CA MET A 295 2.41 2.64 9.74
C MET A 295 1.69 3.54 8.74
N SER A 296 2.34 3.91 7.63
CA SER A 296 1.71 4.73 6.60
C SER A 296 0.44 4.08 6.05
N ILE A 297 0.48 2.79 5.71
CA ILE A 297 -0.68 2.06 5.20
C ILE A 297 -1.78 1.98 6.26
N ILE A 298 -1.45 1.62 7.51
CA ILE A 298 -2.41 1.47 8.60
C ILE A 298 -3.11 2.80 8.91
N VAL A 299 -2.36 3.90 8.92
CA VAL A 299 -2.90 5.26 9.18
C VAL A 299 -3.87 5.68 8.09
N PHE A 300 -3.53 5.48 6.80
CA PHE A 300 -4.46 5.82 5.71
C PHE A 300 -5.74 4.99 5.75
N VAL A 301 -5.64 3.70 6.04
CA VAL A 301 -6.83 2.84 6.23
C VAL A 301 -7.69 3.35 7.39
N SER A 302 -7.06 3.73 8.50
CA SER A 302 -7.79 4.28 9.67
C SER A 302 -8.51 5.58 9.35
N PHE A 303 -7.91 6.47 8.56
CA PHE A 303 -8.56 7.69 8.09
C PHE A 303 -9.79 7.42 7.22
N ILE A 304 -9.74 6.40 6.34
CA ILE A 304 -10.91 6.00 5.55
C ILE A 304 -12.02 5.49 6.47
N ASN A 305 -11.70 4.62 7.43
CA ASN A 305 -12.66 4.08 8.38
C ASN A 305 -13.31 5.19 9.22
N GLU A 306 -12.55 6.19 9.67
CA GLU A 306 -13.10 7.36 10.36
C GLU A 306 -14.14 8.10 9.50
N LYS A 307 -13.84 8.33 8.21
CA LYS A 307 -14.78 9.03 7.31
C LYS A 307 -16.03 8.21 7.01
N ARG A 308 -15.91 6.89 6.92
CA ARG A 308 -17.07 5.98 6.81
C ARG A 308 -17.97 6.07 8.04
N LEU A 309 -17.39 5.97 9.25
CA LEU A 309 -18.13 6.07 10.51
C LEU A 309 -18.82 7.44 10.67
N LYS A 310 -18.20 8.50 10.17
CA LYS A 310 -18.77 9.85 10.21
C LYS A 310 -20.07 9.96 9.40
N MET A 311 -20.19 9.28 8.27
CA MET A 311 -21.43 9.18 7.50
C MET A 311 -22.55 8.54 8.31
N ILE A 312 -22.25 7.47 9.05
CA ILE A 312 -23.21 6.81 9.94
C ILE A 312 -23.70 7.79 11.04
N SER A 313 -22.79 8.56 11.60
CA SER A 313 -23.14 9.53 12.65
C SER A 313 -24.10 10.62 12.14
N TYR A 314 -23.90 11.10 10.91
CA TYR A 314 -24.84 12.07 10.32
C TYR A 314 -26.24 11.47 10.13
N LEU A 315 -26.36 10.23 9.65
CA LEU A 315 -27.67 9.57 9.48
C LEU A 315 -28.40 9.36 10.82
N ARG A 316 -27.65 9.11 11.92
CA ARG A 316 -28.22 8.91 13.26
C ARG A 316 -28.68 10.20 13.94
N LEU A 317 -28.17 11.35 13.51
CA LEU A 317 -28.52 12.66 14.10
C LEU A 317 -29.95 13.09 13.75
N TYR A 318 -30.52 12.59 12.65
CA TYR A 318 -31.86 12.98 12.24
C TYR A 318 -32.94 12.31 13.10
N ARG A 319 -33.85 13.12 13.65
CA ARG A 319 -35.07 12.64 14.33
C ARG A 319 -36.06 12.08 13.29
N ILE A 320 -35.97 10.78 13.06
CA ILE A 320 -36.76 10.07 12.04
C ILE A 320 -38.28 10.22 12.25
N SER A 321 -38.73 10.47 13.50
CA SER A 321 -40.16 10.62 13.82
C SER A 321 -40.88 11.74 13.06
N ASN A 322 -40.18 12.87 12.87
CA ASN A 322 -40.77 14.11 12.34
C ASN A 322 -40.58 14.29 10.83
N LEU A 323 -39.96 13.34 10.15
CA LEU A 323 -39.66 13.43 8.74
C LEU A 323 -40.80 12.92 7.87
N HIS A 324 -40.94 13.49 6.67
CA HIS A 324 -41.85 13.00 5.65
C HIS A 324 -41.56 11.54 5.32
N PHE A 325 -42.60 10.78 4.98
CA PHE A 325 -42.54 9.34 4.78
C PHE A 325 -41.43 8.90 3.79
N ASP A 326 -41.32 9.59 2.67
CA ASP A 326 -40.31 9.25 1.64
C ASP A 326 -38.87 9.46 2.10
N ILE A 327 -38.61 10.57 2.82
CA ILE A 327 -37.29 10.84 3.39
C ILE A 327 -36.97 9.80 4.46
N LYS A 328 -37.94 9.47 5.32
CA LYS A 328 -37.81 8.42 6.34
C LYS A 328 -37.47 7.07 5.72
N ARG A 329 -38.12 6.73 4.59
CA ARG A 329 -37.82 5.49 3.83
C ARG A 329 -36.40 5.51 3.31
N GLN A 330 -35.93 6.60 2.71
CA GLN A 330 -34.56 6.73 2.18
C GLN A 330 -33.51 6.60 3.29
N ILE A 331 -33.70 7.25 4.43
CA ILE A 331 -32.77 7.12 5.57
C ILE A 331 -32.69 5.65 6.02
N LYS A 332 -33.83 4.94 6.16
CA LYS A 332 -33.83 3.54 6.56
C LYS A 332 -33.11 2.66 5.53
N MET A 333 -33.37 2.87 4.25
CA MET A 333 -32.70 2.13 3.17
C MET A 333 -31.18 2.38 3.20
N PHE A 334 -30.75 3.61 3.42
CA PHE A 334 -29.34 3.95 3.50
C PHE A 334 -28.69 3.34 4.75
N MET A 335 -29.34 3.39 5.91
CA MET A 335 -28.82 2.75 7.12
C MET A 335 -28.69 1.23 6.97
N ASN A 336 -29.68 0.58 6.36
CA ASN A 336 -29.59 -0.86 6.07
C ASN A 336 -28.44 -1.18 5.11
N GLN A 337 -28.25 -0.37 4.07
CA GLN A 337 -27.11 -0.54 3.15
C GLN A 337 -25.77 -0.39 3.87
N ILE A 338 -25.62 0.63 4.72
CA ILE A 338 -24.39 0.85 5.49
C ILE A 338 -24.10 -0.33 6.42
N SER A 339 -25.13 -0.90 7.07
CA SER A 339 -24.94 -2.06 7.95
C SER A 339 -24.44 -3.29 7.21
N VAL A 340 -24.83 -3.47 5.96
CA VAL A 340 -24.32 -4.53 5.07
C VAL A 340 -22.90 -4.22 4.62
N CYS A 341 -22.62 -2.98 4.23
CA CYS A 341 -21.29 -2.54 3.82
C CYS A 341 -20.27 -2.49 4.98
N ASP A 342 -20.71 -2.48 6.24
CA ASP A 342 -19.81 -2.44 7.40
C ASP A 342 -19.00 -3.74 7.55
N SER A 343 -19.44 -4.83 6.93
CA SER A 343 -18.68 -6.08 6.81
C SER A 343 -17.49 -5.98 5.84
N ASP A 344 -17.49 -5.00 4.91
CA ASP A 344 -16.44 -4.82 3.91
C ASP A 344 -15.29 -3.95 4.43
N ARG A 345 -14.58 -4.46 5.45
CA ARG A 345 -13.39 -3.79 5.99
C ARG A 345 -12.17 -4.06 5.10
N ILE A 346 -11.23 -3.09 5.08
CA ILE A 346 -9.97 -3.28 4.38
C ILE A 346 -9.17 -4.35 5.10
N SER A 347 -8.92 -5.45 4.43
CA SER A 347 -8.16 -6.58 4.95
C SER A 347 -6.99 -6.95 4.06
N ALA A 348 -5.98 -7.58 4.62
CA ALA A 348 -4.93 -8.22 3.87
C ALA A 348 -5.44 -9.60 3.40
N PHE A 349 -6.11 -9.61 2.25
CA PHE A 349 -6.69 -10.81 1.61
C PHE A 349 -7.60 -11.63 2.55
N GLY A 350 -8.33 -10.99 3.46
CA GLY A 350 -9.24 -11.64 4.41
C GLY A 350 -8.57 -12.29 5.63
N PHE A 351 -7.24 -12.36 5.70
CA PHE A 351 -6.53 -12.96 6.84
C PHE A 351 -6.60 -12.09 8.09
N PHE A 352 -6.43 -10.79 7.96
CA PHE A 352 -6.54 -9.84 9.06
C PHE A 352 -7.01 -8.48 8.55
N GLU A 353 -7.72 -7.77 9.43
CA GLU A 353 -8.15 -6.40 9.17
C GLU A 353 -6.99 -5.43 9.38
N ILE A 354 -6.83 -4.50 8.45
CA ILE A 354 -5.85 -3.42 8.58
C ILE A 354 -6.51 -2.29 9.36
N ASN A 355 -6.15 -2.14 10.63
CA ASN A 355 -6.64 -1.10 11.53
C ASN A 355 -5.57 -0.74 12.57
N LEU A 356 -5.82 0.27 13.40
CA LEU A 356 -4.85 0.70 14.42
C LEU A 356 -4.51 -0.41 15.43
N ASN A 357 -5.44 -1.32 15.73
CA ASN A 357 -5.18 -2.45 16.64
C ASN A 357 -4.13 -3.42 16.10
N LEU A 358 -3.96 -3.46 14.77
CA LEU A 358 -2.93 -4.27 14.13
C LEU A 358 -1.52 -3.86 14.58
N ILE A 359 -1.30 -2.58 14.91
CA ILE A 359 -0.01 -2.09 15.43
C ILE A 359 0.34 -2.79 16.73
N ILE A 360 -0.61 -2.86 17.66
CA ILE A 360 -0.43 -3.54 18.95
C ILE A 360 -0.14 -5.02 18.72
N SER A 361 -0.89 -5.66 17.81
CA SER A 361 -0.70 -7.07 17.47
C SER A 361 0.69 -7.33 16.90
N ILE A 362 1.18 -6.47 16.00
CA ILE A 362 2.53 -6.56 15.43
C ILE A 362 3.59 -6.41 16.52
N LEU A 363 3.45 -5.45 17.43
CA LEU A 363 4.39 -5.25 18.54
C LEU A 363 4.44 -6.46 19.46
N VAL A 364 3.30 -7.00 19.86
CA VAL A 364 3.23 -8.21 20.70
C VAL A 364 3.89 -9.40 20.01
N LEU A 365 3.60 -9.60 18.73
CA LEU A 365 4.20 -10.69 17.95
C LEU A 365 5.71 -10.49 17.76
N LEU A 366 6.20 -9.26 17.57
CA LEU A 366 7.64 -8.96 17.48
C LEU A 366 8.35 -9.33 18.80
N ILE A 367 7.82 -8.89 19.92
CA ILE A 367 8.40 -9.18 21.25
C ILE A 367 8.43 -10.70 21.48
N SER A 368 7.31 -11.39 21.27
CA SER A 368 7.24 -12.85 21.45
C SER A 368 8.16 -13.60 20.49
N GLY A 369 8.24 -13.17 19.23
CA GLY A 369 9.13 -13.74 18.23
C GLY A 369 10.61 -13.60 18.59
N ILE A 370 11.03 -12.42 19.07
CA ILE A 370 12.40 -12.18 19.53
C ILE A 370 12.72 -13.05 20.76
N ILE A 371 11.82 -13.12 21.73
CA ILE A 371 12.00 -13.98 22.92
C ILE A 371 12.18 -15.44 22.49
N THR A 372 11.32 -15.93 21.57
CA THR A 372 11.42 -17.29 21.05
C THR A 372 12.76 -17.54 20.35
N LEU A 373 13.25 -16.61 19.54
CA LEU A 373 14.57 -16.75 18.87
C LEU A 373 15.71 -16.77 19.88
N ILE A 374 15.63 -15.96 20.94
CA ILE A 374 16.66 -15.96 22.01
C ILE A 374 16.62 -17.31 22.77
N GLN A 375 15.44 -17.84 23.07
CA GLN A 375 15.30 -19.14 23.74
C GLN A 375 15.80 -20.31 22.88
N MET A 376 15.66 -20.21 21.56
CA MET A 376 16.12 -21.22 20.61
C MET A 376 17.58 -21.02 20.18
N LYS A 377 18.38 -20.20 20.88
CA LYS A 377 19.74 -19.86 20.50
C LYS A 377 20.64 -21.08 20.22
N ASP A 378 20.46 -22.16 20.99
CA ASP A 378 21.25 -23.39 20.87
C ASP A 378 20.67 -24.38 19.84
N HIS A 379 19.55 -24.04 19.19
CA HIS A 379 18.96 -24.89 18.18
C HIS A 379 19.82 -24.94 16.90
N PRO A 380 20.02 -26.10 16.25
CA PRO A 380 20.92 -26.25 15.09
C PRO A 380 20.66 -25.27 13.95
N MET A 381 19.39 -24.92 13.67
CA MET A 381 19.03 -23.93 12.65
C MET A 381 19.51 -22.52 13.03
N ILE A 382 19.40 -22.14 14.30
CA ILE A 382 19.83 -20.83 14.78
C ILE A 382 21.37 -20.74 14.88
N LEU A 383 22.03 -21.83 15.27
CA LEU A 383 23.48 -21.96 15.22
C LEU A 383 24.00 -21.80 13.77
N LYS A 384 23.31 -22.41 12.80
CA LYS A 384 23.63 -22.23 11.38
C LYS A 384 23.45 -20.77 10.96
N LEU A 385 22.35 -20.11 11.32
CA LEU A 385 22.09 -18.70 11.04
C LEU A 385 23.20 -17.81 11.62
N ASN A 386 23.65 -18.08 12.83
CA ASN A 386 24.76 -17.35 13.48
C ASN A 386 26.08 -17.57 12.75
N ASN A 387 26.43 -18.82 12.42
CA ASN A 387 27.67 -19.15 11.71
C ASN A 387 27.70 -18.53 10.31
N ASP A 388 26.58 -18.58 9.58
CA ASP A 388 26.42 -17.97 8.27
C ASP A 388 26.61 -16.44 8.36
N THR A 389 26.09 -15.82 9.42
CA THR A 389 26.25 -14.39 9.64
C THR A 389 27.70 -14.01 9.97
N ILE A 390 28.36 -14.80 10.78
CA ILE A 390 29.79 -14.60 11.14
C ILE A 390 30.67 -14.76 9.90
N SER A 391 30.43 -15.81 9.08
CA SER A 391 31.18 -16.03 7.83
C SER A 391 30.97 -14.90 6.83
N PHE A 392 29.75 -14.38 6.71
CA PHE A 392 29.45 -13.21 5.87
C PHE A 392 30.22 -11.96 6.29
N ILE A 393 30.38 -11.74 7.59
CA ILE A 393 31.13 -10.60 8.13
C ILE A 393 32.63 -10.77 7.92
N LEU A 394 33.13 -11.98 8.11
CA LEU A 394 34.54 -12.30 7.89
C LEU A 394 34.93 -12.17 6.42
N LEU A 395 34.16 -12.75 5.49
CA LEU A 395 34.40 -12.63 4.04
C LEU A 395 34.41 -11.16 3.58
N ARG A 396 33.63 -10.30 4.26
CA ARG A 396 33.56 -8.87 3.98
C ARG A 396 34.80 -8.09 4.45
N LYS A 397 35.57 -8.64 5.39
CA LYS A 397 36.81 -8.03 5.93
C LYS A 397 38.00 -8.29 5.01
N PHE A 398 37.95 -9.33 4.18
CA PHE A 398 39.05 -9.76 3.31
C PHE A 398 38.80 -9.46 1.81
N SER A 399 37.63 -8.96 1.41
CA SER A 399 37.29 -8.46 0.08
C SER A 399 37.33 -6.92 0.00
#